data_609a6d953b32b363109d15b621eae409
#
_entry.id   609a6d953b32b363109d15b621eae409
#
_cell.length_a   1.000
_cell.length_b   1.000
_cell.length_c   1.000
_cell.angle_alpha   90.00
_cell.angle_beta   90.00
_cell.angle_gamma   90.00
#
_symmetry.space_group_name_H-M   'P 1'
#
loop_
_entity.id
_entity.type
_entity.pdbx_description
1 polymer ?
#
loop_
_entity_poly.entity_id
_entity_poly.type
_entity_poly.pdbx_seq_one_letter_code
_entity_poly.pdbx_strand_id
1 'polypeptide(L)'
;MKYSLILLILTSFIGQLNAQQIDTIYLSHPISKYDTIIYKRIIQYDNIDGLYHVRDYFENSQIQMQGTYSSFDRDMKENYWCNYRTNTKQGLYQTWYKNGQLESRCNFIDGKFDGQMEEWYSNGQISQRSQWIKGNVKGNGKGQMNGSCTGWTKDGELVCDMVLVNGLKTNPINTNYQYISYTPDEYGVDTLKNWPLIIYLHGGSDRGTDTMKLYSSGIPDQIWRGREFPFIIVAPQCPLHHRWSTDNWFEKFYEELITNYRIDTNRVYLTGVSLGGAGTWYLAIKYPDKFAAIAPMSGFTSHIEYLDQGIDKLVDMPIWAFHGELDKVVQFEETERVIRRLEGRNKNLKFTQEPNVGHWIHWMVYPEQELYDWFLTHDKRLKIKN
;
A
#
# COMPACT_ATOMS: atom_id res chain seq x y z
N MET A 1 -0.56 -17.51 60.18
CA MET A 1 0.84 -17.85 60.30
C MET A 1 1.62 -16.97 59.36
N LYS A 2 2.55 -16.26 59.93
CA LYS A 2 3.39 -15.18 59.40
C LYS A 2 4.34 -15.68 58.29
N TYR A 3 4.41 -14.99 57.16
CA TYR A 3 5.59 -15.10 56.29
C TYR A 3 6.37 -13.77 56.39
N SER A 4 7.57 -13.90 56.86
CA SER A 4 8.52 -12.83 57.15
C SER A 4 9.08 -12.28 55.83
N LEU A 5 9.03 -10.99 55.74
CA LEU A 5 9.76 -10.15 54.77
C LEU A 5 11.24 -10.21 55.12
N ILE A 6 12.08 -10.80 54.29
CA ILE A 6 13.54 -10.64 54.38
C ILE A 6 13.91 -9.41 53.55
N LEU A 7 14.09 -8.30 54.24
CA LEU A 7 14.67 -7.08 53.73
C LEU A 7 16.18 -7.21 53.84
N LEU A 8 16.88 -7.52 52.76
CA LEU A 8 18.33 -7.44 52.73
C LEU A 8 18.74 -6.02 52.32
N ILE A 9 19.09 -5.24 53.36
CA ILE A 9 19.78 -3.96 53.21
C ILE A 9 21.27 -4.28 53.02
N LEU A 10 21.76 -4.12 51.82
CA LEU A 10 23.21 -3.97 51.56
C LEU A 10 23.52 -2.49 51.29
N THR A 11 24.03 -1.86 52.30
CA THR A 11 24.55 -0.49 52.25
C THR A 11 25.90 -0.42 51.57
N SER A 12 26.04 0.62 50.79
CA SER A 12 27.31 1.32 50.41
C SER A 12 28.23 0.64 49.42
N PHE A 13 28.01 1.00 48.14
CA PHE A 13 29.09 1.59 47.32
C PHE A 13 28.43 2.65 46.42
N ILE A 14 28.95 3.88 46.52
CA ILE A 14 28.51 5.04 45.77
C ILE A 14 28.95 4.87 44.32
N GLY A 15 28.04 4.38 43.50
CA GLY A 15 27.99 4.56 42.05
C GLY A 15 26.56 4.92 41.79
N GLN A 16 26.27 6.09 41.27
CA GLN A 16 24.96 6.46 40.78
C GLN A 16 24.57 5.45 39.66
N LEU A 17 23.98 4.35 40.02
CA LEU A 17 23.19 3.55 39.11
C LEU A 17 21.97 4.40 38.76
N ASN A 18 22.05 5.11 37.63
CA ASN A 18 20.87 5.74 37.04
C ASN A 18 19.80 4.68 36.95
N ALA A 19 18.75 4.81 37.75
CA ALA A 19 17.63 3.89 37.73
C ALA A 19 16.96 4.02 36.35
N GLN A 20 17.17 3.03 35.48
CA GLN A 20 16.48 2.93 34.21
C GLN A 20 15.00 2.71 34.51
N GLN A 21 14.15 3.57 34.00
CA GLN A 21 12.71 3.38 34.11
C GLN A 21 12.28 2.32 33.09
N ILE A 22 11.77 1.19 33.57
CA ILE A 22 11.24 0.11 32.75
C ILE A 22 9.73 0.03 32.95
N ASP A 23 8.98 0.23 31.87
CA ASP A 23 7.53 0.05 31.84
C ASP A 23 7.15 -1.17 31.03
N THR A 24 6.18 -1.93 31.52
CA THR A 24 5.59 -3.06 30.77
C THR A 24 4.13 -2.78 30.52
N ILE A 25 3.72 -2.80 29.26
CA ILE A 25 2.36 -2.56 28.83
C ILE A 25 1.87 -3.79 28.06
N TYR A 26 0.61 -4.19 28.34
CA TYR A 26 -0.08 -5.21 27.54
C TYR A 26 -1.01 -4.51 26.57
N LEU A 27 -0.80 -4.73 25.27
CA LEU A 27 -1.55 -4.10 24.20
C LEU A 27 -2.50 -5.11 23.57
N SER A 28 -3.74 -4.70 23.33
CA SER A 28 -4.68 -5.44 22.52
C SER A 28 -4.85 -4.72 21.19
N HIS A 29 -4.59 -5.41 20.09
CA HIS A 29 -4.76 -4.84 18.76
C HIS A 29 -5.83 -5.62 17.99
N PRO A 30 -6.90 -4.99 17.51
CA PRO A 30 -7.83 -5.63 16.61
C PRO A 30 -7.15 -5.78 15.22
N ILE A 31 -6.85 -7.01 14.82
CA ILE A 31 -6.34 -7.32 13.47
C ILE A 31 -7.50 -7.44 12.50
N SER A 32 -8.64 -7.89 12.99
CA SER A 32 -9.87 -7.97 12.23
C SER A 32 -11.06 -7.69 13.15
N LYS A 33 -12.25 -7.62 12.59
CA LYS A 33 -13.51 -7.48 13.35
C LYS A 33 -13.71 -8.59 14.40
N TYR A 34 -12.92 -9.68 14.31
CA TYR A 34 -13.10 -10.90 15.12
C TYR A 34 -11.86 -11.31 15.93
N ASP A 35 -10.66 -10.79 15.64
CA ASP A 35 -9.44 -11.18 16.33
C ASP A 35 -8.76 -9.99 17.01
N THR A 36 -8.48 -10.17 18.30
CA THR A 36 -7.66 -9.24 19.09
C THR A 36 -6.35 -9.91 19.43
N ILE A 37 -5.23 -9.42 18.92
CA ILE A 37 -3.91 -9.84 19.36
C ILE A 37 -3.56 -9.05 20.64
N ILE A 38 -3.31 -9.78 21.70
CA ILE A 38 -2.74 -9.23 22.92
C ILE A 38 -1.25 -9.48 22.87
N TYR A 39 -0.44 -8.44 22.94
CA TYR A 39 1.00 -8.55 23.00
C TYR A 39 1.58 -7.68 24.12
N LYS A 40 2.79 -8.03 24.53
CA LYS A 40 3.53 -7.35 25.59
C LYS A 40 4.49 -6.35 24.98
N ARG A 41 4.50 -5.12 25.49
CA ARG A 41 5.47 -4.07 25.17
C ARG A 41 6.34 -3.77 26.39
N ILE A 42 7.64 -3.65 26.19
CA ILE A 42 8.61 -3.17 27.18
C ILE A 42 9.20 -1.86 26.68
N ILE A 43 9.12 -0.82 27.51
CA ILE A 43 9.70 0.49 27.25
C ILE A 43 10.75 0.76 28.33
N GLN A 44 11.96 1.08 27.88
CA GLN A 44 13.08 1.42 28.76
C GLN A 44 13.66 2.76 28.32
N TYR A 45 13.66 3.73 29.20
CA TYR A 45 14.35 4.99 28.97
C TYR A 45 15.82 4.86 29.39
N ASP A 46 16.74 5.19 28.49
CA ASP A 46 18.16 5.21 28.78
C ASP A 46 18.63 6.66 28.98
N ASN A 47 19.15 6.96 30.18
CA ASN A 47 19.65 8.29 30.52
C ASN A 47 20.98 8.64 29.85
N ILE A 48 21.69 7.66 29.29
CA ILE A 48 22.96 7.84 28.63
C ILE A 48 22.78 8.41 27.22
N ASP A 49 21.90 7.80 26.44
CA ASP A 49 21.60 8.23 25.06
C ASP A 49 20.38 9.13 24.96
N GLY A 50 19.57 9.23 26.02
CA GLY A 50 18.35 10.04 26.08
C GLY A 50 17.22 9.48 25.23
N LEU A 51 17.24 8.19 24.92
CA LEU A 51 16.28 7.52 24.04
C LEU A 51 15.40 6.51 24.79
N TYR A 52 14.24 6.26 24.23
CA TYR A 52 13.34 5.18 24.64
C TYR A 52 13.64 3.94 23.81
N HIS A 53 14.06 2.87 24.45
CA HIS A 53 14.22 1.55 23.84
C HIS A 53 12.95 0.77 24.00
N VAL A 54 12.30 0.41 22.89
CA VAL A 54 11.01 -0.26 22.87
C VAL A 54 11.14 -1.66 22.27
N ARG A 55 10.55 -2.65 22.94
CA ARG A 55 10.47 -4.04 22.47
C ARG A 55 9.04 -4.53 22.59
N ASP A 56 8.52 -5.05 21.49
CA ASP A 56 7.22 -5.71 21.42
C ASP A 56 7.40 -7.22 21.27
N TYR A 57 6.47 -7.96 21.85
CA TYR A 57 6.49 -9.41 21.87
C TYR A 57 5.15 -9.97 21.43
N PHE A 58 5.17 -11.01 20.63
CA PHE A 58 4.01 -11.83 20.32
C PHE A 58 3.50 -12.55 21.59
N GLU A 59 2.28 -13.12 21.52
CA GLU A 59 1.69 -13.92 22.59
C GLU A 59 2.57 -15.10 23.02
N ASN A 60 3.32 -15.68 22.09
CA ASN A 60 4.26 -16.77 22.37
C ASN A 60 5.59 -16.29 22.98
N SER A 61 5.66 -15.03 23.42
CA SER A 61 6.85 -14.37 24.00
C SER A 61 8.04 -14.20 23.04
N GLN A 62 7.86 -14.49 21.76
CA GLN A 62 8.86 -14.13 20.75
C GLN A 62 8.87 -12.63 20.50
N ILE A 63 10.05 -12.09 20.27
CA ILE A 63 10.18 -10.68 19.90
C ILE A 63 9.48 -10.43 18.56
N GLN A 64 8.74 -9.35 18.49
CA GLN A 64 8.03 -8.90 17.30
C GLN A 64 8.65 -7.64 16.71
N MET A 65 9.10 -6.72 17.58
CA MET A 65 9.70 -5.46 17.19
C MET A 65 10.70 -5.00 18.23
N GLN A 66 11.78 -4.35 17.78
CA GLN A 66 12.59 -3.49 18.63
C GLN A 66 13.00 -2.22 17.87
N GLY A 67 13.07 -1.12 18.61
CA GLY A 67 13.49 0.15 18.06
C GLY A 67 13.74 1.19 19.15
N THR A 68 14.37 2.28 18.75
CA THR A 68 14.65 3.42 19.63
C THR A 68 13.87 4.65 19.17
N TYR A 69 13.52 5.51 20.13
CA TYR A 69 12.67 6.68 19.91
C TYR A 69 13.16 7.86 20.73
N SER A 70 13.21 9.05 20.15
CA SER A 70 13.56 10.29 20.87
C SER A 70 12.41 10.80 21.75
N SER A 71 11.16 10.46 21.42
CA SER A 71 10.00 10.64 22.28
C SER A 71 9.03 9.47 22.08
N PHE A 72 8.34 9.08 23.15
CA PHE A 72 7.42 7.96 23.11
C PHE A 72 6.16 8.27 23.92
N ASP A 73 5.01 8.23 23.26
CA ASP A 73 3.71 8.35 23.92
C ASP A 73 3.26 6.97 24.40
N ARG A 74 3.11 6.80 25.71
CA ARG A 74 2.73 5.53 26.35
C ARG A 74 1.33 5.06 25.99
N ASP A 75 0.43 6.00 25.73
CA ASP A 75 -0.96 5.73 25.39
C ASP A 75 -1.17 5.48 23.89
N MET A 76 -0.12 5.62 23.11
CA MET A 76 -0.18 5.45 21.68
C MET A 76 -0.36 3.98 21.32
N LYS A 77 -1.58 3.63 20.92
CA LYS A 77 -1.86 2.39 20.21
C LYS A 77 -1.21 2.49 18.84
N GLU A 78 0.05 2.05 18.73
CA GLU A 78 0.69 1.98 17.43
C GLU A 78 -0.07 0.97 16.57
N ASN A 79 -0.85 1.49 15.64
CA ASN A 79 -1.18 0.76 14.45
C ASN A 79 0.14 0.58 13.68
N TYR A 80 0.60 -0.63 13.54
CA TYR A 80 1.89 -1.06 12.99
C TYR A 80 2.33 -0.31 11.73
N TRP A 81 1.40 0.22 10.96
CA TRP A 81 1.60 0.72 9.61
C TRP A 81 1.31 2.21 9.42
N CYS A 82 0.70 2.89 10.37
CA CYS A 82 0.15 4.24 10.14
C CYS A 82 0.76 5.38 10.95
N ASN A 83 1.73 5.14 11.85
CA ASN A 83 2.27 6.20 12.70
C ASN A 83 3.43 6.98 12.07
N TYR A 84 3.19 7.51 10.87
CA TYR A 84 4.08 8.51 10.26
C TYR A 84 3.99 9.91 10.89
N ARG A 85 3.16 10.09 11.92
CA ARG A 85 2.94 11.40 12.53
C ARG A 85 3.91 11.76 13.64
N THR A 86 4.62 10.78 14.19
CA THR A 86 5.63 11.03 15.20
C THR A 86 7.01 10.78 14.62
N ASN A 87 7.70 11.83 14.22
CA ASN A 87 9.09 11.81 13.77
C ASN A 87 10.03 11.48 14.94
N THR A 88 9.80 10.38 15.63
CA THR A 88 10.48 10.06 16.88
C THR A 88 11.41 8.86 16.80
N LYS A 89 11.29 8.03 15.75
CA LYS A 89 12.20 6.88 15.57
C LYS A 89 13.64 7.32 15.35
N GLN A 90 14.58 6.69 16.07
CA GLN A 90 16.02 6.96 16.00
C GLN A 90 16.79 5.65 15.96
N GLY A 91 17.85 5.57 15.12
CA GLY A 91 18.74 4.41 15.07
C GLY A 91 18.08 3.16 14.49
N LEU A 92 18.59 2.01 14.92
CA LEU A 92 18.21 0.71 14.39
C LEU A 92 16.78 0.31 14.78
N TYR A 93 16.01 -0.13 13.80
CA TYR A 93 14.67 -0.65 13.97
C TYR A 93 14.56 -2.01 13.27
N GLN A 94 13.98 -3.00 13.96
CA GLN A 94 13.88 -4.38 13.48
C GLN A 94 12.50 -4.95 13.82
N THR A 95 11.97 -5.78 12.91
CA THR A 95 10.75 -6.57 13.13
C THR A 95 10.99 -8.04 12.83
N TRP A 96 10.20 -8.91 13.43
CA TRP A 96 10.28 -10.35 13.27
C TRP A 96 8.91 -10.95 13.01
N TYR A 97 8.89 -12.00 12.21
CA TYR A 97 7.74 -12.87 12.06
C TYR A 97 7.47 -13.69 13.33
N LYS A 98 6.26 -14.18 13.48
CA LYS A 98 5.83 -15.02 14.61
C LYS A 98 6.63 -16.33 14.73
N ASN A 99 7.27 -16.77 13.66
CA ASN A 99 8.17 -17.93 13.64
C ASN A 99 9.62 -17.60 14.08
N GLY A 100 9.90 -16.34 14.43
CA GLY A 100 11.21 -15.87 14.91
C GLY A 100 12.19 -15.46 13.80
N GLN A 101 11.83 -15.60 12.54
CA GLN A 101 12.63 -15.09 11.43
C GLN A 101 12.58 -13.55 11.38
N LEU A 102 13.71 -12.93 11.06
CA LEU A 102 13.76 -11.49 10.85
C LEU A 102 12.87 -11.11 9.67
N GLU A 103 12.01 -10.10 9.85
CA GLU A 103 11.09 -9.59 8.83
C GLU A 103 11.65 -8.33 8.17
N SER A 104 12.12 -7.37 8.99
CA SER A 104 12.74 -6.17 8.46
C SER A 104 13.85 -5.62 9.35
N ARG A 105 14.78 -4.91 8.74
CA ARG A 105 15.85 -4.16 9.41
C ARG A 105 16.09 -2.86 8.67
N CYS A 106 16.02 -1.75 9.38
CA CYS A 106 16.26 -0.42 8.82
C CYS A 106 16.82 0.51 9.90
N ASN A 107 17.35 1.65 9.47
CA ASN A 107 17.82 2.70 10.36
C ASN A 107 16.97 3.96 10.18
N PHE A 108 16.77 4.70 11.27
CA PHE A 108 16.01 5.94 11.26
C PHE A 108 16.84 7.10 11.83
N ILE A 109 16.68 8.29 11.23
CA ILE A 109 17.09 9.56 11.79
C ILE A 109 15.88 10.51 11.75
N ASP A 110 15.46 11.00 12.93
CA ASP A 110 14.27 11.85 13.10
C ASP A 110 13.01 11.28 12.43
N GLY A 111 12.77 9.98 12.61
CA GLY A 111 11.63 9.26 12.05
C GLY A 111 11.68 8.99 10.55
N LYS A 112 12.79 9.28 9.87
CA LYS A 112 13.00 9.02 8.44
C LYS A 112 13.99 7.90 8.23
N PHE A 113 13.76 7.07 7.23
CA PHE A 113 14.74 6.07 6.83
C PHE A 113 16.08 6.70 6.45
N ASP A 114 17.17 6.14 6.95
CA ASP A 114 18.52 6.54 6.60
C ASP A 114 19.44 5.31 6.55
N GLY A 115 20.20 5.15 5.46
CA GLY A 115 21.06 4.01 5.25
C GLY A 115 20.33 2.82 4.59
N GLN A 116 20.80 1.63 4.91
CA GLN A 116 20.30 0.38 4.32
C GLN A 116 19.02 -0.07 4.99
N MET A 117 18.04 -0.47 4.18
CA MET A 117 16.83 -1.18 4.58
C MET A 117 16.85 -2.57 3.95
N GLU A 118 16.53 -3.57 4.74
CA GLU A 118 16.45 -4.95 4.32
C GLU A 118 15.16 -5.58 4.83
N GLU A 119 14.57 -6.43 4.02
CA GLU A 119 13.35 -7.18 4.32
C GLU A 119 13.54 -8.64 3.94
N TRP A 120 12.86 -9.52 4.66
CA TRP A 120 12.91 -10.97 4.45
C TRP A 120 11.51 -11.55 4.40
N TYR A 121 11.38 -12.64 3.69
CA TYR A 121 10.22 -13.51 3.76
C TYR A 121 10.23 -14.31 5.06
N SER A 122 9.07 -14.86 5.43
CA SER A 122 8.93 -15.70 6.64
C SER A 122 9.73 -17.01 6.59
N ASN A 123 10.23 -17.43 5.44
CA ASN A 123 11.16 -18.54 5.27
C ASN A 123 12.64 -18.14 5.47
N GLY A 124 12.93 -16.87 5.77
CA GLY A 124 14.28 -16.34 5.98
C GLY A 124 15.01 -15.91 4.71
N GLN A 125 14.42 -16.09 3.52
CA GLN A 125 14.95 -15.59 2.27
C GLN A 125 14.82 -14.06 2.23
N ILE A 126 15.87 -13.35 1.79
CA ILE A 126 15.78 -11.91 1.59
C ILE A 126 14.78 -11.60 0.47
N SER A 127 13.87 -10.65 0.74
CA SER A 127 12.87 -10.21 -0.24
C SER A 127 13.27 -8.89 -0.89
N GLN A 128 13.88 -7.98 -0.12
CA GLN A 128 14.31 -6.69 -0.64
C GLN A 128 15.52 -6.14 0.11
N ARG A 129 16.36 -5.42 -0.62
CA ARG A 129 17.42 -4.56 -0.08
C ARG A 129 17.36 -3.22 -0.77
N SER A 130 17.37 -2.12 -0.01
CA SER A 130 17.32 -0.77 -0.56
C SER A 130 18.17 0.20 0.25
N GLN A 131 18.64 1.25 -0.42
CA GLN A 131 19.43 2.31 0.19
C GLN A 131 18.61 3.60 0.29
N TRP A 132 18.64 4.23 1.46
CA TRP A 132 17.88 5.43 1.76
C TRP A 132 18.80 6.56 2.24
N ILE A 133 18.41 7.80 1.93
CA ILE A 133 19.06 9.00 2.45
C ILE A 133 18.00 9.81 3.20
N LYS A 134 18.35 10.35 4.35
CA LYS A 134 17.56 11.32 5.11
C LYS A 134 17.23 12.51 4.20
N GLY A 135 16.17 12.39 3.43
CA GLY A 135 15.75 13.42 2.49
C GLY A 135 15.05 14.59 3.17
N ASN A 136 15.35 15.82 2.73
CA ASN A 136 14.61 17.04 3.02
C ASN A 136 13.31 17.05 2.20
N VAL A 137 12.47 16.02 2.32
CA VAL A 137 11.19 15.99 1.59
C VAL A 137 10.15 16.73 2.40
N LYS A 138 9.70 17.87 1.90
CA LYS A 138 8.45 18.49 2.33
C LYS A 138 7.32 17.50 2.00
N GLY A 139 6.91 16.68 2.94
CA GLY A 139 5.82 15.72 2.80
C GLY A 139 6.14 14.34 3.41
N ASN A 140 5.28 13.83 4.24
CA ASN A 140 5.09 12.47 4.72
C ASN A 140 6.24 11.68 5.41
N GLY A 141 7.35 12.28 5.79
CA GLY A 141 8.23 11.71 6.84
C GLY A 141 9.05 10.46 6.53
N LYS A 142 9.02 9.88 5.33
CA LYS A 142 9.66 8.57 5.07
C LYS A 142 11.13 8.59 4.67
N GLY A 143 11.74 9.71 4.35
CA GLY A 143 13.05 9.73 3.68
C GLY A 143 12.92 9.51 2.17
N GLN A 144 14.05 9.45 1.48
CA GLN A 144 14.10 9.25 0.03
C GLN A 144 14.99 8.06 -0.30
N MET A 145 14.46 7.13 -1.09
CA MET A 145 15.27 6.02 -1.60
C MET A 145 16.32 6.57 -2.58
N ASN A 146 17.58 6.26 -2.34
CA ASN A 146 18.69 6.73 -3.17
C ASN A 146 19.80 5.70 -3.17
N GLY A 147 20.14 5.17 -4.32
CA GLY A 147 21.10 4.08 -4.49
C GLY A 147 20.43 2.80 -5.01
N SER A 148 21.02 1.65 -4.70
CA SER A 148 20.51 0.36 -5.17
C SER A 148 19.21 -0.03 -4.49
N CYS A 149 18.32 -0.64 -5.27
CA CYS A 149 17.15 -1.35 -4.80
C CYS A 149 17.09 -2.70 -5.51
N THR A 150 17.23 -3.76 -4.75
CA THR A 150 17.27 -5.13 -5.26
C THR A 150 16.20 -5.95 -4.57
N GLY A 151 15.43 -6.72 -5.33
CA GLY A 151 14.36 -7.57 -4.83
C GLY A 151 14.48 -9.01 -5.32
N TRP A 152 14.04 -9.96 -4.52
CA TRP A 152 14.10 -11.40 -4.80
C TRP A 152 12.75 -12.07 -4.49
N THR A 153 12.49 -13.20 -5.18
CA THR A 153 11.37 -14.10 -4.84
C THR A 153 11.64 -14.85 -3.53
N LYS A 154 10.62 -15.56 -3.03
CA LYS A 154 10.76 -16.47 -1.86
C LYS A 154 11.79 -17.59 -2.10
N ASP A 155 12.05 -17.95 -3.35
CA ASP A 155 13.00 -18.98 -3.77
C ASP A 155 14.39 -18.42 -4.08
N GLY A 156 14.59 -17.09 -3.90
CA GLY A 156 15.86 -16.42 -4.05
C GLY A 156 16.18 -15.95 -5.48
N GLU A 157 15.25 -16.03 -6.41
CA GLU A 157 15.44 -15.50 -7.76
C GLU A 157 15.35 -13.97 -7.75
N LEU A 158 16.23 -13.34 -8.54
CA LEU A 158 16.28 -11.88 -8.68
C LEU A 158 15.07 -11.40 -9.49
N VAL A 159 14.22 -10.55 -8.86
CA VAL A 159 13.03 -9.96 -9.50
C VAL A 159 13.28 -8.55 -9.96
N CYS A 160 14.07 -7.81 -9.19
CA CYS A 160 14.33 -6.40 -9.43
C CYS A 160 15.75 -6.03 -9.04
N ASP A 161 16.44 -5.35 -9.94
CA ASP A 161 17.72 -4.71 -9.66
C ASP A 161 17.72 -3.33 -10.33
N MET A 162 17.69 -2.28 -9.54
CA MET A 162 17.62 -0.91 -10.04
C MET A 162 18.47 0.03 -9.21
N VAL A 163 18.91 1.11 -9.81
CA VAL A 163 19.52 2.24 -9.11
C VAL A 163 18.55 3.41 -9.14
N LEU A 164 18.28 3.97 -7.98
CA LEU A 164 17.42 5.13 -7.80
C LEU A 164 18.29 6.35 -7.47
N VAL A 165 18.00 7.47 -8.10
CA VAL A 165 18.58 8.77 -7.76
C VAL A 165 17.45 9.70 -7.36
N ASN A 166 17.45 10.15 -6.11
CA ASN A 166 16.37 10.95 -5.54
C ASN A 166 14.99 10.29 -5.66
N GLY A 167 14.91 8.98 -5.49
CA GLY A 167 13.68 8.21 -5.62
C GLY A 167 13.23 7.95 -7.07
N LEU A 168 14.01 8.39 -8.04
CA LEU A 168 13.72 8.23 -9.47
C LEU A 168 14.52 7.07 -10.05
N LYS A 169 13.86 6.17 -10.75
CA LYS A 169 14.55 5.15 -11.55
C LYS A 169 15.39 5.83 -12.63
N THR A 170 16.67 5.45 -12.73
CA THR A 170 17.60 6.11 -13.65
C THR A 170 17.40 5.76 -15.12
N ASN A 171 16.62 4.73 -15.44
CA ASN A 171 16.21 4.47 -16.81
C ASN A 171 14.99 5.34 -17.15
N PRO A 172 15.11 6.33 -18.04
CA PRO A 172 13.98 7.15 -18.44
C PRO A 172 13.00 6.27 -19.22
N ILE A 173 11.89 5.95 -18.58
CA ILE A 173 10.71 5.47 -19.27
C ILE A 173 10.17 6.67 -20.06
N ASN A 174 9.78 6.47 -21.31
CA ASN A 174 9.26 7.52 -22.21
C ASN A 174 7.90 8.10 -21.75
N THR A 175 7.48 7.84 -20.51
CA THR A 175 6.26 8.38 -19.90
C THR A 175 6.61 9.42 -18.86
N ASN A 176 5.77 10.45 -18.73
CA ASN A 176 5.88 11.44 -17.66
C ASN A 176 5.41 10.88 -16.29
N TYR A 177 5.01 9.60 -16.24
CA TYR A 177 4.47 8.93 -15.07
C TYR A 177 5.37 7.77 -14.66
N GLN A 178 5.88 7.84 -13.44
CA GLN A 178 6.54 6.69 -12.81
C GLN A 178 5.47 5.67 -12.42
N TYR A 179 5.84 4.41 -12.32
CA TYR A 179 4.93 3.37 -11.87
C TYR A 179 5.66 2.25 -11.13
N ILE A 180 4.92 1.53 -10.31
CA ILE A 180 5.31 0.23 -9.79
C ILE A 180 4.59 -0.86 -10.59
N SER A 181 5.24 -2.02 -10.72
CA SER A 181 4.66 -3.18 -11.38
C SER A 181 4.83 -4.44 -10.55
N TYR A 182 3.88 -5.33 -10.68
CA TYR A 182 3.88 -6.68 -10.15
C TYR A 182 3.62 -7.66 -11.29
N THR A 183 4.31 -8.77 -11.29
CA THR A 183 4.06 -9.91 -12.20
C THR A 183 3.78 -11.16 -11.37
N PRO A 184 2.88 -12.05 -11.83
CA PRO A 184 2.67 -13.34 -11.18
C PRO A 184 3.94 -14.18 -11.10
N ASP A 185 4.05 -15.07 -10.12
CA ASP A 185 5.23 -15.94 -9.94
C ASP A 185 5.50 -16.78 -11.21
N GLU A 186 4.45 -17.27 -11.89
CA GLU A 186 4.59 -18.04 -13.12
C GLU A 186 4.95 -17.21 -14.36
N TYR A 187 5.03 -15.88 -14.24
CA TYR A 187 5.34 -15.01 -15.38
C TYR A 187 6.68 -15.32 -16.03
N GLY A 188 7.69 -15.68 -15.24
CA GLY A 188 9.01 -16.09 -15.72
C GLY A 188 9.05 -17.51 -16.28
N VAL A 189 8.16 -18.38 -15.84
CA VAL A 189 8.15 -19.81 -16.19
C VAL A 189 7.46 -20.05 -17.53
N ASP A 190 6.24 -19.51 -17.72
CA ASP A 190 5.50 -19.62 -18.99
C ASP A 190 5.73 -18.38 -19.86
N THR A 191 6.75 -18.45 -20.71
CA THR A 191 7.15 -17.34 -21.58
C THR A 191 6.23 -17.12 -22.78
N LEU A 192 5.28 -18.02 -23.04
CA LEU A 192 4.33 -17.90 -24.17
C LEU A 192 2.97 -17.37 -23.73
N LYS A 193 2.66 -17.44 -22.44
CA LYS A 193 1.38 -16.97 -21.88
C LYS A 193 1.31 -15.46 -21.84
N ASN A 194 0.21 -14.90 -22.33
CA ASN A 194 -0.18 -13.52 -22.07
C ASN A 194 -1.09 -13.45 -20.84
N TRP A 195 -0.84 -12.46 -20.00
CA TRP A 195 -1.45 -12.31 -18.70
C TRP A 195 -2.47 -11.18 -18.67
N PRO A 196 -3.57 -11.31 -17.90
CA PRO A 196 -4.47 -10.20 -17.67
C PRO A 196 -3.74 -9.07 -16.93
N LEU A 197 -4.12 -7.82 -17.22
CA LEU A 197 -3.54 -6.63 -16.61
C LEU A 197 -4.58 -5.91 -15.75
N ILE A 198 -4.20 -5.52 -14.53
CA ILE A 198 -4.91 -4.51 -13.76
C ILE A 198 -4.08 -3.23 -13.75
N ILE A 199 -4.68 -2.11 -14.16
CA ILE A 199 -4.15 -0.77 -13.96
C ILE A 199 -4.85 -0.18 -12.74
N TYR A 200 -4.06 0.13 -11.69
CA TYR A 200 -4.54 0.71 -10.44
C TYR A 200 -4.19 2.19 -10.35
N LEU A 201 -5.20 3.03 -10.18
CA LEU A 201 -5.06 4.47 -10.02
C LEU A 201 -5.23 4.87 -8.54
N HIS A 202 -4.19 5.42 -7.95
CA HIS A 202 -4.19 5.82 -6.55
C HIS A 202 -5.00 7.10 -6.28
N GLY A 203 -5.30 7.36 -5.02
CA GLY A 203 -5.99 8.56 -4.54
C GLY A 203 -5.10 9.82 -4.53
N GLY A 204 -5.68 10.93 -4.14
CA GLY A 204 -5.01 12.24 -4.15
C GLY A 204 -3.81 12.36 -3.22
N SER A 205 -3.77 11.60 -2.12
CA SER A 205 -2.68 11.58 -1.13
C SER A 205 -1.36 11.06 -1.67
N ASP A 206 -1.41 10.17 -2.68
CA ASP A 206 -0.25 9.41 -3.14
C ASP A 206 0.41 10.05 -4.37
N ARG A 207 -0.08 11.23 -4.77
CA ARG A 207 0.53 12.03 -5.84
C ARG A 207 1.96 12.45 -5.50
N GLY A 208 2.78 12.60 -6.54
CA GLY A 208 4.16 13.08 -6.41
C GLY A 208 5.14 12.30 -7.26
N THR A 209 6.37 12.16 -6.74
CA THR A 209 7.50 11.49 -7.40
C THR A 209 8.11 10.39 -6.52
N ASP A 210 7.45 10.01 -5.44
CA ASP A 210 7.87 8.96 -4.51
C ASP A 210 6.91 7.77 -4.66
N THR A 211 7.30 6.81 -5.49
CA THR A 211 6.50 5.62 -5.80
C THR A 211 6.27 4.71 -4.58
N MET A 212 7.07 4.83 -3.52
CA MET A 212 6.84 4.06 -2.28
C MET A 212 5.52 4.42 -1.60
N LYS A 213 4.99 5.62 -1.85
CA LYS A 213 3.65 5.99 -1.35
C LYS A 213 2.55 5.09 -1.89
N LEU A 214 2.74 4.52 -3.08
CA LEU A 214 1.75 3.66 -3.70
C LEU A 214 1.48 2.40 -2.89
N TYR A 215 2.46 1.92 -2.11
CA TYR A 215 2.29 0.76 -1.24
C TYR A 215 1.51 1.06 0.06
N SER A 216 1.09 2.29 0.26
CA SER A 216 0.34 2.66 1.47
C SER A 216 -1.14 2.28 1.43
N SER A 217 -1.69 1.95 0.26
CA SER A 217 -3.12 1.64 0.11
C SER A 217 -3.43 0.87 -1.18
N GLY A 218 -4.63 0.30 -1.25
CA GLY A 218 -5.17 -0.33 -2.44
C GLY A 218 -4.51 -1.65 -2.81
N ILE A 219 -4.43 -1.97 -4.09
CA ILE A 219 -3.84 -3.22 -4.58
C ILE A 219 -2.33 -3.29 -4.28
N PRO A 220 -1.55 -2.22 -4.43
CA PRO A 220 -0.14 -2.26 -4.05
C PRO A 220 0.11 -2.60 -2.57
N ASP A 221 -0.74 -2.15 -1.64
CA ASP A 221 -0.66 -2.56 -0.23
C ASP A 221 -0.90 -4.06 -0.05
N GLN A 222 -1.81 -4.65 -0.82
CA GLN A 222 -2.05 -6.11 -0.79
C GLN A 222 -0.82 -6.88 -1.29
N ILE A 223 -0.19 -6.40 -2.37
CA ILE A 223 1.07 -6.98 -2.89
C ILE A 223 2.17 -6.86 -1.84
N TRP A 224 2.33 -5.70 -1.22
CA TRP A 224 3.30 -5.46 -0.15
C TRP A 224 3.13 -6.42 1.04
N ARG A 225 1.88 -6.79 1.35
CA ARG A 225 1.54 -7.78 2.39
C ARG A 225 1.73 -9.23 1.95
N GLY A 226 2.24 -9.48 0.74
CA GLY A 226 2.54 -10.80 0.22
C GLY A 226 1.35 -11.51 -0.42
N ARG A 227 0.29 -10.78 -0.81
CA ARG A 227 -0.79 -11.36 -1.60
C ARG A 227 -0.33 -11.58 -3.03
N GLU A 228 -0.58 -12.78 -3.53
CA GLU A 228 -0.33 -13.17 -4.91
C GLU A 228 -1.57 -12.94 -5.78
N PHE A 229 -1.33 -12.56 -7.03
CA PHE A 229 -2.39 -12.26 -7.99
C PHE A 229 -2.10 -12.94 -9.34
N PRO A 230 -3.12 -13.48 -10.03
CA PRO A 230 -2.98 -14.03 -11.37
C PRO A 230 -3.00 -12.94 -12.45
N PHE A 231 -2.51 -11.75 -12.15
CA PHE A 231 -2.51 -10.57 -13.00
C PHE A 231 -1.13 -9.93 -13.05
N ILE A 232 -0.79 -9.31 -14.17
CA ILE A 232 0.16 -8.20 -14.14
C ILE A 232 -0.59 -7.03 -13.49
N ILE A 233 0.01 -6.37 -12.50
CA ILE A 233 -0.59 -5.20 -11.86
C ILE A 233 0.36 -4.03 -12.04
N VAL A 234 -0.16 -2.90 -12.51
CA VAL A 234 0.62 -1.69 -12.71
C VAL A 234 -0.08 -0.53 -12.03
N ALA A 235 0.68 0.20 -11.21
CA ALA A 235 0.20 1.39 -10.52
C ALA A 235 1.06 2.58 -10.89
N PRO A 236 0.63 3.44 -11.84
CA PRO A 236 1.32 4.68 -12.14
C PRO A 236 1.18 5.68 -10.98
N GLN A 237 2.12 6.61 -10.87
CA GLN A 237 2.04 7.71 -9.92
C GLN A 237 1.70 9.02 -10.64
N CYS A 238 0.55 9.60 -10.28
CA CYS A 238 0.12 10.90 -10.75
C CYS A 238 1.01 12.01 -10.16
N PRO A 239 1.54 12.94 -10.94
CA PRO A 239 2.33 14.06 -10.42
C PRO A 239 1.54 14.95 -9.44
N LEU A 240 2.24 15.66 -8.55
CA LEU A 240 1.66 16.37 -7.40
C LEU A 240 0.53 17.35 -7.76
N HIS A 241 0.66 18.07 -8.86
CA HIS A 241 -0.30 19.10 -9.29
C HIS A 241 -1.22 18.63 -10.41
N HIS A 242 -1.15 17.33 -10.78
CA HIS A 242 -1.95 16.74 -11.84
C HIS A 242 -3.16 15.99 -11.29
N ARG A 243 -4.07 15.68 -12.21
CA ARG A 243 -5.15 14.71 -12.07
C ARG A 243 -4.97 13.66 -13.17
N TRP A 244 -5.62 12.55 -13.08
CA TRP A 244 -5.57 11.49 -14.11
C TRP A 244 -6.11 11.96 -15.48
N SER A 245 -6.82 13.11 -15.51
CA SER A 245 -7.36 13.75 -16.71
C SER A 245 -6.49 14.91 -17.24
N THR A 246 -5.36 15.25 -16.60
CA THR A 246 -4.65 16.52 -16.89
C THR A 246 -3.98 16.54 -18.26
N ASP A 247 -3.48 15.42 -18.74
CA ASP A 247 -2.77 15.32 -20.02
C ASP A 247 -3.03 13.99 -20.73
N ASN A 248 -2.44 13.79 -21.91
CA ASN A 248 -2.63 12.57 -22.71
C ASN A 248 -1.60 11.48 -22.37
N TRP A 249 -1.27 11.36 -21.08
CA TRP A 249 -0.26 10.43 -20.60
C TRP A 249 -0.58 8.96 -20.89
N PHE A 250 -1.87 8.58 -20.87
CA PHE A 250 -2.33 7.20 -20.86
C PHE A 250 -1.99 6.44 -22.15
N GLU A 251 -2.07 7.05 -23.31
CA GLU A 251 -1.79 6.37 -24.60
C GLU A 251 -0.35 5.86 -24.64
N LYS A 252 0.62 6.74 -24.38
CA LYS A 252 2.04 6.38 -24.35
C LYS A 252 2.34 5.35 -23.25
N PHE A 253 1.75 5.54 -22.09
CA PHE A 253 1.87 4.62 -20.98
C PHE A 253 1.34 3.22 -21.33
N TYR A 254 0.17 3.14 -21.95
CA TYR A 254 -0.42 1.88 -22.40
C TYR A 254 0.43 1.20 -23.46
N GLU A 255 0.93 1.93 -24.45
CA GLU A 255 1.84 1.40 -25.49
C GLU A 255 3.13 0.85 -24.89
N GLU A 256 3.69 1.52 -23.89
CA GLU A 256 4.85 1.05 -23.16
C GLU A 256 4.56 -0.25 -22.42
N LEU A 257 3.41 -0.35 -21.75
CA LEU A 257 3.03 -1.57 -21.03
C LEU A 257 2.91 -2.78 -21.96
N ILE A 258 2.21 -2.64 -23.10
CA ILE A 258 2.03 -3.74 -24.05
C ILE A 258 3.33 -4.12 -24.77
N THR A 259 4.31 -3.21 -24.82
CA THR A 259 5.64 -3.47 -25.38
C THR A 259 6.54 -4.23 -24.39
N ASN A 260 6.47 -3.87 -23.12
CA ASN A 260 7.39 -4.37 -22.10
C ASN A 260 6.88 -5.61 -21.37
N TYR A 261 5.57 -5.88 -21.40
CA TYR A 261 4.96 -7.00 -20.69
C TYR A 261 4.11 -7.86 -21.62
N ARG A 262 4.06 -9.15 -21.35
CA ARG A 262 3.18 -10.09 -22.07
C ARG A 262 1.73 -9.96 -21.58
N ILE A 263 1.05 -8.92 -22.05
CA ILE A 263 -0.32 -8.58 -21.66
C ILE A 263 -1.30 -9.21 -22.65
N ASP A 264 -2.35 -9.86 -22.10
CA ASP A 264 -3.56 -10.15 -22.86
C ASP A 264 -4.40 -8.89 -22.99
N THR A 265 -4.29 -8.19 -24.11
CA THR A 265 -4.99 -6.92 -24.36
C THR A 265 -6.52 -7.04 -24.38
N ASN A 266 -7.07 -8.26 -24.39
CA ASN A 266 -8.50 -8.49 -24.22
C ASN A 266 -8.93 -8.57 -22.75
N ARG A 267 -7.99 -8.66 -21.82
CA ARG A 267 -8.24 -8.76 -20.38
C ARG A 267 -7.46 -7.66 -19.63
N VAL A 268 -7.72 -6.42 -19.99
CA VAL A 268 -7.18 -5.24 -19.30
C VAL A 268 -8.27 -4.62 -18.45
N TYR A 269 -8.01 -4.46 -17.17
CA TYR A 269 -8.94 -3.95 -16.18
C TYR A 269 -8.41 -2.65 -15.58
N LEU A 270 -9.34 -1.76 -15.22
CA LEU A 270 -9.00 -0.47 -14.63
C LEU A 270 -9.76 -0.28 -13.33
N THR A 271 -9.06 0.11 -12.29
CA THR A 271 -9.65 0.42 -10.98
C THR A 271 -8.89 1.55 -10.30
N GLY A 272 -9.52 2.20 -9.35
CA GLY A 272 -8.89 3.25 -8.56
C GLY A 272 -9.84 3.85 -7.53
N VAL A 273 -9.26 4.57 -6.56
CA VAL A 273 -9.99 5.14 -5.43
C VAL A 273 -9.91 6.66 -5.43
N SER A 274 -11.01 7.35 -5.06
CA SER A 274 -11.03 8.81 -4.91
C SER A 274 -10.62 9.52 -6.21
N LEU A 275 -9.50 10.24 -6.23
CA LEU A 275 -8.91 10.78 -7.46
C LEU A 275 -8.70 9.68 -8.52
N GLY A 276 -8.29 8.48 -8.11
CA GLY A 276 -8.14 7.32 -8.99
C GLY A 276 -9.49 6.78 -9.48
N GLY A 277 -10.53 6.82 -8.65
CA GLY A 277 -11.91 6.50 -9.05
C GLY A 277 -12.42 7.45 -10.13
N ALA A 278 -12.15 8.76 -9.97
CA ALA A 278 -12.43 9.76 -11.02
C ALA A 278 -11.64 9.48 -12.30
N GLY A 279 -10.35 9.11 -12.16
CA GLY A 279 -9.50 8.69 -13.28
C GLY A 279 -10.02 7.46 -13.99
N THR A 280 -10.58 6.50 -13.24
CA THR A 280 -11.20 5.28 -13.79
C THR A 280 -12.39 5.62 -14.68
N TRP A 281 -13.31 6.46 -14.21
CA TRP A 281 -14.41 6.97 -15.03
C TRP A 281 -13.92 7.71 -16.28
N TYR A 282 -13.00 8.65 -16.09
CA TYR A 282 -12.45 9.48 -17.18
C TYR A 282 -11.80 8.63 -18.28
N LEU A 283 -10.89 7.72 -17.90
CA LEU A 283 -10.17 6.90 -18.89
C LEU A 283 -11.09 5.90 -19.57
N ALA A 284 -12.08 5.33 -18.87
CA ALA A 284 -13.07 4.44 -19.48
C ALA A 284 -13.91 5.14 -20.53
N ILE A 285 -14.32 6.40 -20.30
CA ILE A 285 -15.03 7.21 -21.28
C ILE A 285 -14.13 7.58 -22.47
N LYS A 286 -12.89 7.90 -22.20
CA LYS A 286 -11.96 8.35 -23.25
C LYS A 286 -11.44 7.19 -24.09
N TYR A 287 -11.21 6.02 -23.48
CA TYR A 287 -10.61 4.84 -24.11
C TYR A 287 -11.43 3.56 -23.85
N PRO A 288 -12.72 3.52 -24.21
CA PRO A 288 -13.61 2.41 -23.86
C PRO A 288 -13.14 1.06 -24.41
N ASP A 289 -12.45 1.06 -25.55
CA ASP A 289 -11.99 -0.16 -26.22
C ASP A 289 -10.71 -0.76 -25.55
N LYS A 290 -10.08 -0.03 -24.66
CA LYS A 290 -8.88 -0.53 -23.98
C LYS A 290 -9.22 -1.49 -22.84
N PHE A 291 -10.39 -1.35 -22.20
CA PHE A 291 -10.74 -2.07 -20.97
C PHE A 291 -11.78 -3.15 -21.20
N ALA A 292 -11.58 -4.31 -20.55
CA ALA A 292 -12.54 -5.39 -20.48
C ALA A 292 -13.60 -5.14 -19.39
N ALA A 293 -13.18 -4.56 -18.25
CA ALA A 293 -14.04 -4.15 -17.16
C ALA A 293 -13.38 -3.04 -16.34
N ILE A 294 -14.19 -2.30 -15.57
CA ILE A 294 -13.72 -1.23 -14.67
C ILE A 294 -14.36 -1.34 -13.28
N ALA A 295 -13.59 -0.92 -12.25
CA ALA A 295 -14.07 -0.88 -10.87
C ALA A 295 -13.70 0.46 -10.18
N PRO A 296 -14.46 1.55 -10.42
CA PRO A 296 -14.24 2.84 -9.77
C PRO A 296 -14.73 2.84 -8.32
N MET A 297 -13.96 3.40 -7.39
CA MET A 297 -14.29 3.49 -5.97
C MET A 297 -14.26 4.92 -5.47
N SER A 298 -15.35 5.40 -4.84
CA SER A 298 -15.49 6.76 -4.28
C SER A 298 -14.98 7.85 -5.23
N GLY A 299 -15.25 7.70 -6.52
CA GLY A 299 -14.76 8.60 -7.57
C GLY A 299 -15.71 9.77 -7.81
N PHE A 300 -15.17 11.00 -7.87
CA PHE A 300 -15.95 12.16 -8.28
C PHE A 300 -16.04 12.24 -9.82
N THR A 301 -17.16 12.72 -10.32
CA THR A 301 -17.48 12.82 -11.74
C THR A 301 -17.78 14.23 -12.20
N SER A 302 -17.97 15.17 -11.27
CA SER A 302 -18.28 16.58 -11.52
C SER A 302 -17.23 17.34 -12.35
N HIS A 303 -16.00 16.82 -12.40
CA HIS A 303 -14.90 17.40 -13.16
C HIS A 303 -14.57 16.66 -14.46
N ILE A 304 -15.40 15.70 -14.87
CA ILE A 304 -15.26 15.05 -16.16
C ILE A 304 -15.99 15.90 -17.19
N GLU A 305 -15.23 16.69 -17.94
CA GLU A 305 -15.69 17.74 -18.85
C GLU A 305 -16.67 17.21 -19.92
N TYR A 306 -16.56 15.94 -20.27
CA TYR A 306 -17.39 15.29 -21.29
C TYR A 306 -18.23 14.14 -20.74
N LEU A 307 -18.54 14.14 -19.44
CA LEU A 307 -19.30 13.04 -18.83
C LEU A 307 -20.62 12.81 -19.56
N ASP A 308 -21.36 13.88 -19.81
CA ASP A 308 -22.71 13.80 -20.41
C ASP A 308 -22.70 13.29 -21.86
N GLN A 309 -21.64 13.57 -22.60
CA GLN A 309 -21.46 13.12 -24.00
C GLN A 309 -20.79 11.74 -24.08
N GLY A 310 -20.04 11.36 -23.07
CA GLY A 310 -19.23 10.15 -23.06
C GLY A 310 -19.87 8.96 -22.36
N ILE A 311 -20.92 9.17 -21.57
CA ILE A 311 -21.52 8.11 -20.77
C ILE A 311 -22.12 6.99 -21.62
N ASP A 312 -22.58 7.30 -22.82
CA ASP A 312 -23.11 6.32 -23.76
C ASP A 312 -22.07 5.28 -24.19
N LYS A 313 -20.80 5.62 -24.14
CA LYS A 313 -19.70 4.69 -24.42
C LYS A 313 -19.54 3.62 -23.34
N LEU A 314 -20.14 3.82 -22.18
CA LEU A 314 -20.09 2.88 -21.07
C LEU A 314 -21.26 1.90 -21.03
N VAL A 315 -22.20 1.96 -21.97
CA VAL A 315 -23.41 1.11 -21.97
C VAL A 315 -23.05 -0.38 -22.08
N ASP A 316 -21.99 -0.72 -22.81
CA ASP A 316 -21.53 -2.10 -22.96
C ASP A 316 -20.30 -2.42 -22.09
N MET A 317 -19.84 -1.47 -21.26
CA MET A 317 -18.69 -1.66 -20.37
C MET A 317 -19.13 -2.41 -19.11
N PRO A 318 -18.54 -3.57 -18.77
CA PRO A 318 -18.70 -4.14 -17.44
C PRO A 318 -18.18 -3.18 -16.37
N ILE A 319 -19.07 -2.82 -15.44
CA ILE A 319 -18.77 -1.85 -14.38
C ILE A 319 -19.19 -2.43 -13.04
N TRP A 320 -18.28 -2.43 -12.08
CA TRP A 320 -18.61 -2.64 -10.69
C TRP A 320 -18.16 -1.43 -9.88
N ALA A 321 -19.06 -0.50 -9.62
CA ALA A 321 -18.77 0.71 -8.86
C ALA A 321 -18.98 0.48 -7.36
N PHE A 322 -18.23 1.22 -6.54
CA PHE A 322 -18.31 1.15 -5.07
C PHE A 322 -18.32 2.56 -4.48
N HIS A 323 -19.18 2.79 -3.48
CA HIS A 323 -19.21 4.05 -2.74
C HIS A 323 -19.80 3.87 -1.34
N GLY A 324 -19.20 4.53 -0.35
CA GLY A 324 -19.75 4.59 1.00
C GLY A 324 -20.75 5.75 1.13
N GLU A 325 -21.93 5.50 1.70
CA GLU A 325 -22.99 6.53 1.80
C GLU A 325 -22.63 7.67 2.76
N LEU A 326 -21.70 7.41 3.69
CA LEU A 326 -21.21 8.42 4.64
C LEU A 326 -19.93 9.13 4.16
N ASP A 327 -19.62 9.07 2.86
CA ASP A 327 -18.44 9.73 2.30
C ASP A 327 -18.59 11.25 2.35
N LYS A 328 -17.74 11.89 3.18
CA LYS A 328 -17.69 13.35 3.36
C LYS A 328 -16.59 14.02 2.52
N VAL A 329 -15.80 13.24 1.79
CA VAL A 329 -14.71 13.74 0.94
C VAL A 329 -15.16 13.82 -0.51
N VAL A 330 -15.78 12.74 -0.99
CA VAL A 330 -16.44 12.68 -2.30
C VAL A 330 -17.90 12.32 -2.04
N GLN A 331 -18.80 13.23 -2.39
CA GLN A 331 -20.22 13.03 -2.14
C GLN A 331 -20.71 11.77 -2.86
N PHE A 332 -21.53 10.97 -2.18
CA PHE A 332 -22.09 9.72 -2.70
C PHE A 332 -22.80 9.93 -4.05
N GLU A 333 -23.47 11.05 -4.19
CA GLU A 333 -24.20 11.48 -5.39
C GLU A 333 -23.31 11.58 -6.64
N GLU A 334 -22.01 11.74 -6.47
CA GLU A 334 -21.05 11.77 -7.59
C GLU A 334 -21.02 10.45 -8.36
N THR A 335 -21.00 9.33 -7.66
CA THR A 335 -21.10 8.00 -8.29
C THR A 335 -22.54 7.69 -8.67
N GLU A 336 -23.50 7.95 -7.78
CA GLU A 336 -24.92 7.68 -8.01
C GLU A 336 -25.44 8.32 -9.31
N ARG A 337 -25.01 9.54 -9.62
CA ARG A 337 -25.37 10.24 -10.86
C ARG A 337 -25.00 9.46 -12.12
N VAL A 338 -23.82 8.82 -12.13
CA VAL A 338 -23.40 7.98 -13.27
C VAL A 338 -24.21 6.68 -13.31
N ILE A 339 -24.40 6.06 -12.15
CA ILE A 339 -25.16 4.81 -12.03
C ILE A 339 -26.57 5.00 -12.54
N ARG A 340 -27.29 6.01 -12.10
CA ARG A 340 -28.68 6.31 -12.55
C ARG A 340 -28.79 6.51 -14.07
N ARG A 341 -27.74 7.02 -14.73
CA ARG A 341 -27.75 7.20 -16.20
C ARG A 341 -27.49 5.89 -16.97
N LEU A 342 -26.81 4.95 -16.35
CA LEU A 342 -26.50 3.65 -16.93
C LEU A 342 -27.52 2.58 -16.56
N GLU A 343 -28.26 2.78 -15.48
CA GLU A 343 -29.28 1.88 -14.99
C GLU A 343 -30.34 1.58 -16.07
N GLY A 344 -30.69 0.32 -16.23
CA GLY A 344 -31.58 -0.15 -17.30
C GLY A 344 -30.98 -0.14 -18.72
N ARG A 345 -29.83 0.51 -18.92
CA ARG A 345 -29.13 0.58 -20.21
C ARG A 345 -27.90 -0.31 -20.27
N ASN A 346 -27.11 -0.36 -19.18
CA ASN A 346 -25.95 -1.23 -19.06
C ASN A 346 -26.33 -2.51 -18.33
N LYS A 347 -26.30 -3.63 -19.04
CA LYS A 347 -26.66 -4.97 -18.48
C LYS A 347 -25.59 -5.57 -17.57
N ASN A 348 -24.37 -5.04 -17.60
CA ASN A 348 -23.20 -5.49 -16.83
C ASN A 348 -22.81 -4.46 -15.75
N LEU A 349 -23.78 -3.68 -15.26
CA LEU A 349 -23.62 -2.70 -14.20
C LEU A 349 -23.89 -3.34 -12.85
N LYS A 350 -22.90 -3.28 -11.95
CA LYS A 350 -23.02 -3.62 -10.53
C LYS A 350 -22.64 -2.39 -9.71
N PHE A 351 -23.43 -2.08 -8.70
CA PHE A 351 -23.13 -0.99 -7.76
C PHE A 351 -23.24 -1.47 -6.32
N THR A 352 -22.17 -1.40 -5.57
CA THR A 352 -22.13 -1.70 -4.15
C THR A 352 -22.11 -0.39 -3.36
N GLN A 353 -23.18 -0.19 -2.59
CA GLN A 353 -23.37 0.92 -1.66
C GLN A 353 -23.13 0.41 -0.25
N GLU A 354 -22.32 1.12 0.52
CA GLU A 354 -22.04 0.73 1.89
C GLU A 354 -22.59 1.79 2.87
N PRO A 355 -23.72 1.52 3.54
CA PRO A 355 -24.49 2.53 4.26
C PRO A 355 -23.76 3.12 5.47
N ASN A 356 -22.82 2.39 6.05
CA ASN A 356 -22.09 2.83 7.26
C ASN A 356 -20.61 3.14 6.98
N VAL A 357 -20.23 3.30 5.72
CA VAL A 357 -18.84 3.51 5.30
C VAL A 357 -18.67 4.91 4.71
N GLY A 358 -17.56 5.55 5.07
CA GLY A 358 -17.14 6.84 4.49
C GLY A 358 -16.23 6.65 3.27
N HIS A 359 -15.30 7.57 3.09
CA HIS A 359 -14.41 7.64 1.92
C HIS A 359 -13.52 6.40 1.71
N TRP A 360 -13.29 5.59 2.74
CA TRP A 360 -12.26 4.55 2.73
C TRP A 360 -12.80 3.16 2.35
N ILE A 361 -13.83 3.07 1.51
CA ILE A 361 -14.45 1.81 1.07
C ILE A 361 -13.44 0.83 0.44
N HIS A 362 -12.40 1.34 -0.19
CA HIS A 362 -11.36 0.52 -0.82
C HIS A 362 -10.60 -0.40 0.15
N TRP A 363 -10.55 -0.07 1.45
CA TRP A 363 -10.00 -0.95 2.48
C TRP A 363 -10.83 -2.21 2.70
N MET A 364 -12.10 -2.19 2.31
CA MET A 364 -12.99 -3.35 2.38
C MET A 364 -13.00 -4.14 1.07
N VAL A 365 -12.78 -3.46 -0.06
CA VAL A 365 -12.97 -4.07 -1.38
C VAL A 365 -11.70 -4.74 -1.90
N TYR A 366 -10.54 -4.10 -1.83
CA TYR A 366 -9.31 -4.67 -2.37
C TYR A 366 -8.77 -5.91 -1.62
N PRO A 367 -9.02 -6.12 -0.33
CA PRO A 367 -8.71 -7.40 0.31
C PRO A 367 -9.57 -8.57 -0.16
N GLU A 368 -10.77 -8.32 -0.72
CA GLU A 368 -11.70 -9.37 -1.08
C GLU A 368 -11.35 -10.02 -2.43
N GLN A 369 -11.45 -11.35 -2.49
CA GLN A 369 -11.18 -12.12 -3.70
C GLN A 369 -12.24 -11.89 -4.80
N GLU A 370 -13.46 -11.58 -4.39
CA GLU A 370 -14.62 -11.44 -5.28
C GLU A 370 -14.40 -10.41 -6.40
N LEU A 371 -13.71 -9.29 -6.11
CA LEU A 371 -13.39 -8.29 -7.14
C LEU A 371 -12.51 -8.87 -8.24
N TYR A 372 -11.50 -9.64 -7.88
CA TYR A 372 -10.53 -10.21 -8.83
C TYR A 372 -11.14 -11.34 -9.65
N ASP A 373 -11.97 -12.18 -9.01
CA ASP A 373 -12.74 -13.22 -9.69
C ASP A 373 -13.72 -12.59 -10.68
N TRP A 374 -14.40 -11.50 -10.28
CA TRP A 374 -15.28 -10.76 -11.17
C TRP A 374 -14.52 -10.18 -12.37
N PHE A 375 -13.34 -9.60 -12.20
CA PHE A 375 -12.54 -9.15 -13.32
C PHE A 375 -12.26 -10.30 -14.30
N LEU A 376 -11.86 -11.46 -13.83
CA LEU A 376 -11.54 -12.62 -14.67
C LEU A 376 -12.73 -13.18 -15.46
N THR A 377 -13.96 -12.86 -15.07
CA THR A 377 -15.16 -13.24 -15.86
C THR A 377 -15.35 -12.37 -17.11
N HIS A 378 -14.60 -11.25 -17.23
CA HIS A 378 -14.76 -10.29 -18.32
C HIS A 378 -13.59 -10.34 -19.29
N ASP A 379 -13.93 -10.59 -20.57
CA ASP A 379 -12.99 -10.67 -21.69
C ASP A 379 -13.63 -10.00 -22.91
N LYS A 380 -12.93 -9.11 -23.59
CA LYS A 380 -13.46 -8.40 -24.76
C LYS A 380 -13.86 -9.33 -25.89
N ARG A 381 -13.23 -10.51 -26.00
CA ARG A 381 -13.59 -11.55 -26.98
C ARG A 381 -14.99 -12.10 -26.76
N LEU A 382 -15.51 -12.05 -25.53
CA LEU A 382 -16.87 -12.54 -25.21
C LEU A 382 -17.96 -11.56 -25.66
N LYS A 383 -17.64 -10.26 -25.79
CA LYS A 383 -18.59 -9.24 -26.28
C LYS A 383 -18.93 -9.38 -27.77
N ILE A 384 -18.10 -10.06 -28.57
CA ILE A 384 -18.25 -10.18 -30.02
C ILE A 384 -19.24 -11.32 -30.38
N LYS A 385 -19.61 -12.16 -29.42
CA LYS A 385 -20.47 -13.36 -29.65
C LYS A 385 -21.93 -13.17 -29.31
N ASN A 386 -22.34 -12.00 -28.84
CA ASN A 386 -23.75 -11.64 -28.54
C ASN A 386 -24.20 -10.47 -29.42
#